data_e2e5bc084bf6a0e54be6ceed77468d64
#
_entry.id   e2e5bc084bf6a0e54be6ceed77468d64
#
_cell.length_a   1.000
_cell.length_b   1.000
_cell.length_c   1.000
_cell.angle_alpha   90.00
_cell.angle_beta   90.00
_cell.angle_gamma   90.00
#
_symmetry.space_group_name_H-M   'P 1'
#
loop_
_entity.id
_entity.type
_entity.pdbx_description
1 polymer ?
#
loop_
_entity_poly.entity_id
_entity_poly.type
_entity_poly.pdbx_seq_one_letter_code
_entity_poly.pdbx_strand_id
1 'polypeptide(L)'
;MNTDLSSTRGIYLGCEQRLTRDSGQSLSISLPKENCSHMSTTIQPLSRLAAERDLASKIESLGEWFHNIDLGGVMTAPGHFLGDYPQVKWKHITKGFPDDLNGASVLDIGCNAGFYSIALKKRGAGRVLGVDIDDRYLNQARFAAETLNLDIEFQKLSLYDVDSLPGQFDYVLFLGVFYHLRYPLLALDRAVKKTAGKLVFQSMLRGSEQEFVPQPDYDFWDKAIFSQSNFPCAYFIENSYSADYTNWFIPNRSGAEAMLRSSGLEIVGHPEAETWICVPRSAHRNGRYITDLELDGSL
;
A
#
# COMPACT_ATOMS: atom_id res chain seq x y z
N MET A 1 24.21 36.52 17.74
CA MET A 1 24.32 35.99 19.11
C MET A 1 24.41 34.50 18.98
N ASN A 2 25.61 33.99 19.30
CA ASN A 2 25.93 32.55 19.32
C ASN A 2 25.25 31.84 20.47
N THR A 3 24.84 30.59 20.26
CA THR A 3 24.94 29.49 21.24
C THR A 3 24.76 28.17 20.47
N ASP A 4 25.78 27.57 20.31
CA ASP A 4 26.45 26.32 20.59
C ASP A 4 25.56 25.09 20.80
N LEU A 5 25.81 24.08 19.94
CA LEU A 5 25.35 22.72 20.07
C LEU A 5 26.55 21.82 20.36
N SER A 6 26.62 21.28 21.56
CA SER A 6 27.59 20.26 21.91
C SER A 6 26.92 18.94 22.32
N SER A 7 27.28 17.92 21.56
CA SER A 7 27.67 16.55 21.95
C SER A 7 26.80 15.73 22.90
N THR A 8 26.33 14.61 22.40
CA THR A 8 26.09 13.42 23.21
C THR A 8 27.06 12.31 22.78
N ARG A 9 28.02 12.03 23.64
CA ARG A 9 29.02 10.95 23.51
C ARG A 9 28.43 9.63 23.94
N GLY A 10 28.66 8.60 23.12
CA GLY A 10 28.44 7.21 23.49
C GLY A 10 29.39 6.75 24.60
N ILE A 11 28.86 5.95 25.49
CA ILE A 11 29.60 5.32 26.59
C ILE A 11 30.16 3.99 26.08
N TYR A 12 31.50 3.95 25.90
CA TYR A 12 32.22 2.70 25.77
C TYR A 12 32.68 2.27 27.18
N LEU A 13 32.26 1.12 27.65
CA LEU A 13 32.85 0.46 28.81
C LEU A 13 34.04 -0.38 28.35
N GLY A 14 35.20 0.16 28.54
CA GLY A 14 36.48 -0.54 28.41
C GLY A 14 36.76 -1.31 29.69
N CYS A 15 37.06 -2.59 29.56
CA CYS A 15 37.61 -3.43 30.62
C CYS A 15 39.15 -3.31 30.59
N GLU A 16 39.75 -2.49 31.45
CA GLU A 16 41.22 -2.48 31.67
C GLU A 16 41.61 -3.52 32.68
N GLN A 17 42.42 -4.48 32.24
CA GLN A 17 43.13 -5.40 33.15
C GLN A 17 44.45 -4.74 33.62
N ARG A 18 44.57 -4.43 34.90
CA ARG A 18 45.83 -4.11 35.53
C ARG A 18 46.47 -5.40 36.04
N LEU A 19 47.63 -5.73 35.49
CA LEU A 19 48.54 -6.73 36.05
C LEU A 19 49.43 -6.06 37.06
N THR A 20 49.37 -6.48 38.36
CA THR A 20 50.44 -6.26 39.31
C THR A 20 50.94 -7.63 39.77
N ARG A 21 52.25 -7.84 39.60
CA ARG A 21 53.02 -8.94 40.20
C ARG A 21 53.26 -8.62 41.68
N ASP A 22 52.98 -9.53 42.55
CA ASP A 22 53.99 -9.97 43.51
C ASP A 22 53.56 -11.24 44.32
N SER A 23 54.58 -12.07 44.60
CA SER A 23 54.78 -13.06 45.66
C SER A 23 53.76 -14.20 45.83
N GLY A 24 54.21 -15.33 45.40
CA GLY A 24 54.04 -16.71 45.79
C GLY A 24 53.13 -17.07 46.97
N GLN A 25 51.95 -17.60 46.65
CA GLN A 25 51.25 -18.63 47.41
C GLN A 25 50.16 -19.26 46.51
N SER A 26 50.26 -20.60 46.41
CA SER A 26 49.27 -21.41 45.70
C SER A 26 47.97 -21.47 46.54
N LEU A 27 46.91 -20.84 46.01
CA LEU A 27 45.56 -21.02 46.50
C LEU A 27 44.71 -21.63 45.34
N SER A 28 44.33 -22.89 45.53
CA SER A 28 43.34 -23.57 44.67
C SER A 28 41.96 -22.98 44.95
N ILE A 29 41.46 -22.16 44.06
CA ILE A 29 40.07 -21.69 44.04
C ILE A 29 39.28 -22.60 43.12
N SER A 30 38.43 -23.43 43.69
CA SER A 30 37.38 -24.14 42.96
C SER A 30 36.30 -23.15 42.55
N LEU A 31 36.21 -22.86 41.25
CA LEU A 31 35.13 -22.09 40.65
C LEU A 31 33.86 -22.97 40.58
N PRO A 32 32.70 -22.45 40.97
CA PRO A 32 31.45 -23.15 40.75
C PRO A 32 31.18 -23.28 39.26
N LYS A 33 30.77 -24.47 38.83
CA LYS A 33 30.24 -24.72 37.48
C LYS A 33 28.87 -24.07 37.37
N GLU A 34 28.81 -22.80 37.07
CA GLU A 34 27.58 -22.17 36.66
C GLU A 34 27.34 -22.40 35.15
N ASN A 35 26.14 -22.82 34.90
CA ASN A 35 25.54 -23.15 33.61
C ASN A 35 25.91 -22.15 32.52
N CYS A 36 26.77 -22.50 31.59
CA CYS A 36 26.79 -21.93 30.26
C CYS A 36 25.58 -22.45 29.49
N SER A 37 24.43 -21.82 29.69
CA SER A 37 23.33 -21.94 28.74
C SER A 37 23.77 -21.37 27.39
N HIS A 38 23.76 -22.22 26.38
CA HIS A 38 24.15 -21.96 25.02
C HIS A 38 23.46 -20.68 24.47
N MET A 39 24.18 -19.58 24.40
CA MET A 39 23.93 -18.56 23.38
C MET A 39 24.42 -19.15 22.04
N SER A 40 23.51 -19.83 21.35
CA SER A 40 23.73 -20.25 19.97
C SER A 40 23.72 -19.00 19.10
N THR A 41 24.86 -18.34 18.99
CA THR A 41 25.07 -17.32 17.97
C THR A 41 25.20 -18.09 16.65
N THR A 42 24.12 -18.19 15.92
CA THR A 42 24.13 -18.78 14.57
C THR A 42 25.00 -17.90 13.68
N ILE A 43 26.26 -18.27 13.50
CA ILE A 43 27.20 -17.62 12.56
C ILE A 43 26.62 -17.88 11.17
N GLN A 44 26.06 -16.86 10.54
CA GLN A 44 25.60 -16.96 9.14
C GLN A 44 26.79 -17.19 8.24
N PRO A 45 26.69 -18.08 7.23
CA PRO A 45 27.75 -18.31 6.28
C PRO A 45 28.15 -17.01 5.55
N LEU A 46 29.43 -16.77 5.35
CA LEU A 46 29.97 -15.58 4.65
C LEU A 46 29.36 -15.40 3.25
N SER A 47 28.98 -16.49 2.58
CA SER A 47 28.29 -16.49 1.28
C SER A 47 26.89 -15.85 1.36
N ARG A 48 26.16 -16.05 2.46
CA ARG A 48 24.84 -15.44 2.66
C ARG A 48 24.96 -13.93 2.88
N LEU A 49 25.90 -13.49 3.68
CA LEU A 49 26.17 -12.06 3.91
C LEU A 49 26.61 -11.34 2.61
N ALA A 50 27.37 -12.01 1.76
CA ALA A 50 27.75 -11.47 0.45
C ALA A 50 26.53 -11.32 -0.48
N ALA A 51 25.64 -12.33 -0.52
CA ALA A 51 24.41 -12.29 -1.30
C ALA A 51 23.44 -11.20 -0.80
N GLU A 52 23.28 -11.04 0.51
CA GLU A 52 22.45 -9.99 1.11
C GLU A 52 22.98 -8.59 0.77
N ARG A 53 24.31 -8.37 0.76
CA ARG A 53 24.93 -7.10 0.35
C ARG A 53 24.72 -6.80 -1.13
N ASP A 54 24.87 -7.80 -2.01
CA ASP A 54 24.62 -7.65 -3.45
C ASP A 54 23.17 -7.28 -3.70
N LEU A 55 22.24 -7.95 -3.02
CA LEU A 55 20.81 -7.64 -3.08
C LEU A 55 20.49 -6.22 -2.59
N ALA A 56 21.06 -5.80 -1.45
CA ALA A 56 20.89 -4.45 -0.93
C ALA A 56 21.41 -3.39 -1.92
N SER A 57 22.57 -3.62 -2.54
CA SER A 57 23.12 -2.73 -3.56
C SER A 57 22.21 -2.61 -4.79
N LYS A 58 21.59 -3.71 -5.22
CA LYS A 58 20.64 -3.71 -6.34
C LYS A 58 19.35 -2.93 -5.96
N ILE A 59 18.86 -3.10 -4.74
CA ILE A 59 17.71 -2.34 -4.21
C ILE A 59 18.01 -0.83 -4.29
N GLU A 60 19.17 -0.39 -3.77
CA GLU A 60 19.60 1.01 -3.79
C GLU A 60 19.72 1.56 -5.22
N SER A 61 20.23 0.76 -6.16
CA SER A 61 20.41 1.16 -7.56
C SER A 61 19.09 1.44 -8.29
N LEU A 62 17.96 0.91 -7.80
CA LEU A 62 16.60 1.15 -8.33
C LEU A 62 15.96 2.43 -7.78
N GLY A 63 16.69 3.21 -6.98
CA GLY A 63 16.25 4.48 -6.42
C GLY A 63 15.40 4.31 -5.16
N GLU A 64 14.66 5.37 -4.81
CA GLU A 64 13.83 5.39 -3.61
C GLU A 64 12.60 4.47 -3.75
N TRP A 65 12.39 3.63 -2.73
CA TRP A 65 11.25 2.71 -2.66
C TRP A 65 10.16 3.27 -1.75
N PHE A 66 8.93 3.26 -2.23
CA PHE A 66 7.76 3.60 -1.43
C PHE A 66 7.17 2.38 -0.70
N HIS A 67 7.24 1.20 -1.31
CA HIS A 67 6.80 -0.05 -0.69
C HIS A 67 7.94 -0.73 0.04
N ASN A 68 7.75 -1.06 1.33
CA ASN A 68 8.66 -1.89 2.10
C ASN A 68 8.32 -3.38 1.85
N ILE A 69 9.16 -4.06 1.07
CA ILE A 69 8.97 -5.45 0.65
C ILE A 69 10.13 -6.28 1.20
N ASP A 70 9.83 -7.44 1.78
CA ASP A 70 10.83 -8.42 2.20
C ASP A 70 11.26 -9.28 1.00
N LEU A 71 12.49 -9.13 0.57
CA LEU A 71 13.13 -9.85 -0.51
C LEU A 71 14.05 -10.98 0.01
N GLY A 72 13.52 -11.80 0.92
CA GLY A 72 14.28 -12.92 1.49
C GLY A 72 15.21 -12.50 2.64
N GLY A 73 14.76 -11.57 3.47
CA GLY A 73 15.47 -11.04 4.63
C GLY A 73 16.10 -9.66 4.40
N VAL A 74 16.06 -9.13 3.17
CA VAL A 74 16.48 -7.77 2.85
C VAL A 74 15.26 -6.92 2.51
N MET A 75 15.00 -5.90 3.32
CA MET A 75 13.86 -5.00 3.16
C MET A 75 14.17 -3.89 2.17
N THR A 76 13.20 -3.51 1.33
CA THR A 76 13.38 -2.46 0.30
C THR A 76 13.28 -1.04 0.85
N ALA A 77 12.48 -0.80 1.88
CA ALA A 77 12.27 0.51 2.50
C ALA A 77 12.14 0.42 4.03
N PRO A 78 13.16 -0.06 4.78
CA PRO A 78 13.07 -0.29 6.22
C PRO A 78 12.89 0.99 7.03
N GLY A 79 13.29 2.14 6.48
CA GLY A 79 13.18 3.47 7.10
C GLY A 79 11.97 4.30 6.60
N HIS A 80 10.93 3.64 6.03
CA HIS A 80 9.78 4.37 5.49
C HIS A 80 9.08 5.22 6.56
N PHE A 81 8.73 6.47 6.24
CA PHE A 81 8.15 7.44 7.19
C PHE A 81 6.77 7.03 7.74
N LEU A 82 6.03 6.16 7.05
CA LEU A 82 4.78 5.55 7.51
C LEU A 82 5.00 4.21 8.25
N GLY A 83 6.22 3.89 8.66
CA GLY A 83 6.57 2.61 9.29
C GLY A 83 6.63 1.46 8.29
N ASP A 84 6.17 0.27 8.66
CA ASP A 84 6.16 -0.91 7.78
C ASP A 84 5.04 -0.81 6.73
N TYR A 85 5.17 0.18 5.85
CA TYR A 85 4.21 0.44 4.78
C TYR A 85 4.59 -0.34 3.51
N PRO A 86 3.65 -1.03 2.84
CA PRO A 86 2.20 -1.03 3.04
C PRO A 86 1.66 -2.19 3.90
N GLN A 87 2.50 -2.97 4.59
CA GLN A 87 2.09 -4.11 5.41
C GLN A 87 1.06 -3.71 6.50
N VAL A 88 1.17 -2.49 7.04
CA VAL A 88 0.20 -1.97 8.03
C VAL A 88 -1.22 -1.87 7.46
N LYS A 89 -1.35 -1.48 6.18
CA LYS A 89 -2.64 -1.44 5.46
C LYS A 89 -3.09 -2.84 5.06
N TRP A 90 -2.15 -3.70 4.64
CA TRP A 90 -2.46 -5.06 4.21
C TRP A 90 -3.22 -5.88 5.24
N LYS A 91 -2.93 -5.71 6.53
CA LYS A 91 -3.65 -6.36 7.65
C LYS A 91 -5.16 -6.13 7.61
N HIS A 92 -5.59 -5.01 7.07
CA HIS A 92 -7.02 -4.66 6.93
C HIS A 92 -7.54 -5.04 5.54
N ILE A 93 -6.81 -4.69 4.49
CA ILE A 93 -7.16 -4.96 3.08
C ILE A 93 -7.33 -6.46 2.84
N THR A 94 -6.50 -7.29 3.47
CA THR A 94 -6.55 -8.75 3.33
C THR A 94 -7.91 -9.37 3.71
N LYS A 95 -8.74 -8.68 4.51
CA LYS A 95 -10.11 -9.12 4.85
C LYS A 95 -11.06 -9.12 3.64
N GLY A 96 -10.69 -8.44 2.55
CA GLY A 96 -11.43 -8.46 1.27
C GLY A 96 -11.24 -9.73 0.47
N PHE A 97 -10.29 -10.59 0.85
CA PHE A 97 -9.87 -11.76 0.09
C PHE A 97 -9.97 -13.04 0.91
N PRO A 98 -10.23 -14.20 0.29
CA PRO A 98 -10.08 -15.49 0.96
C PRO A 98 -8.60 -15.76 1.28
N ASP A 99 -8.33 -16.73 2.14
CA ASP A 99 -6.96 -17.12 2.49
C ASP A 99 -6.21 -17.77 1.31
N ASP A 100 -6.94 -18.46 0.44
CA ASP A 100 -6.46 -18.98 -0.85
C ASP A 100 -7.35 -18.44 -1.97
N LEU A 101 -6.73 -17.82 -2.96
CA LEU A 101 -7.41 -17.26 -4.13
C LEU A 101 -7.75 -18.32 -5.19
N ASN A 102 -7.26 -19.57 -5.03
CA ASN A 102 -7.61 -20.70 -5.90
C ASN A 102 -7.47 -20.40 -7.40
N GLY A 103 -6.40 -19.73 -7.79
CA GLY A 103 -6.15 -19.41 -9.18
C GLY A 103 -6.91 -18.18 -9.73
N ALA A 104 -7.61 -17.43 -8.91
CA ALA A 104 -8.32 -16.23 -9.33
C ALA A 104 -7.40 -15.20 -9.99
N SER A 105 -7.96 -14.39 -10.88
CA SER A 105 -7.28 -13.32 -11.59
C SER A 105 -7.35 -12.01 -10.80
N VAL A 106 -6.22 -11.26 -10.80
CA VAL A 106 -6.07 -10.01 -10.06
C VAL A 106 -5.55 -8.91 -10.97
N LEU A 107 -6.17 -7.73 -10.92
CA LEU A 107 -5.66 -6.49 -11.47
C LEU A 107 -5.30 -5.52 -10.32
N ASP A 108 -4.05 -5.09 -10.26
CA ASP A 108 -3.53 -4.14 -9.28
C ASP A 108 -3.28 -2.80 -9.97
N ILE A 109 -4.20 -1.85 -9.79
CA ILE A 109 -4.20 -0.53 -10.47
C ILE A 109 -3.38 0.47 -9.63
N GLY A 110 -2.35 1.06 -10.24
CA GLY A 110 -1.36 1.89 -9.53
C GLY A 110 -0.50 1.04 -8.61
N CYS A 111 0.03 -0.07 -9.15
CA CYS A 111 0.68 -1.12 -8.36
C CYS A 111 1.97 -0.69 -7.65
N ASN A 112 2.54 0.49 -7.99
CA ASN A 112 3.80 0.96 -7.45
C ASN A 112 4.89 -0.14 -7.54
N ALA A 113 5.67 -0.40 -6.49
CA ALA A 113 6.67 -1.48 -6.45
C ALA A 113 6.09 -2.90 -6.28
N GLY A 114 4.77 -3.09 -6.45
CA GLY A 114 4.12 -4.39 -6.57
C GLY A 114 3.85 -5.14 -5.26
N PHE A 115 3.85 -4.48 -4.11
CA PHE A 115 3.62 -5.16 -2.82
C PHE A 115 2.33 -5.98 -2.80
N TYR A 116 1.20 -5.36 -3.20
CA TYR A 116 -0.11 -6.04 -3.16
C TYR A 116 -0.20 -7.14 -4.23
N SER A 117 0.35 -6.90 -5.41
CA SER A 117 0.50 -7.91 -6.48
C SER A 117 1.24 -9.15 -5.98
N ILE A 118 2.38 -8.95 -5.30
CA ILE A 118 3.21 -10.01 -4.69
C ILE A 118 2.42 -10.74 -3.59
N ALA A 119 1.75 -9.98 -2.70
CA ALA A 119 0.98 -10.56 -1.61
C ALA A 119 -0.17 -11.45 -2.09
N LEU A 120 -0.89 -11.04 -3.15
CA LEU A 120 -1.98 -11.83 -3.73
C LEU A 120 -1.48 -13.01 -4.56
N LYS A 121 -0.33 -12.87 -5.25
CA LYS A 121 0.31 -14.01 -5.91
C LYS A 121 0.72 -15.09 -4.91
N LYS A 122 1.34 -14.70 -3.79
CA LYS A 122 1.66 -15.62 -2.68
C LYS A 122 0.42 -16.26 -2.05
N ARG A 123 -0.75 -15.67 -2.22
CA ARG A 123 -2.07 -16.16 -1.76
C ARG A 123 -2.78 -17.05 -2.78
N GLY A 124 -2.09 -17.53 -3.81
CA GLY A 124 -2.64 -18.46 -4.78
C GLY A 124 -3.37 -17.83 -5.97
N ALA A 125 -3.20 -16.53 -6.23
CA ALA A 125 -3.69 -15.93 -7.47
C ALA A 125 -3.03 -16.58 -8.69
N GLY A 126 -3.84 -16.98 -9.68
CA GLY A 126 -3.35 -17.58 -10.91
C GLY A 126 -2.68 -16.55 -11.81
N ARG A 127 -3.45 -15.58 -12.28
CA ARG A 127 -2.96 -14.43 -13.04
C ARG A 127 -2.94 -13.17 -12.16
N VAL A 128 -1.81 -12.46 -12.13
CA VAL A 128 -1.72 -11.15 -11.51
C VAL A 128 -1.13 -10.18 -12.53
N LEU A 129 -1.84 -9.07 -12.77
CA LEU A 129 -1.38 -7.96 -13.60
C LEU A 129 -1.32 -6.69 -12.76
N GLY A 130 -0.12 -6.15 -12.56
CA GLY A 130 0.09 -4.81 -12.00
C GLY A 130 0.23 -3.77 -13.10
N VAL A 131 -0.47 -2.65 -12.99
CA VAL A 131 -0.35 -1.52 -13.92
C VAL A 131 0.03 -0.24 -13.19
N ASP A 132 0.96 0.52 -13.77
CA ASP A 132 1.39 1.84 -13.29
C ASP A 132 1.86 2.70 -14.46
N ILE A 133 1.96 4.02 -14.27
CA ILE A 133 2.50 4.94 -15.28
C ILE A 133 3.99 5.22 -15.07
N ASP A 134 4.54 4.96 -13.88
CA ASP A 134 5.92 5.24 -13.54
C ASP A 134 6.82 4.02 -13.80
N ASP A 135 7.74 4.17 -14.77
CA ASP A 135 8.69 3.11 -15.11
C ASP A 135 9.60 2.72 -13.95
N ARG A 136 9.92 3.65 -13.03
CA ARG A 136 10.72 3.36 -11.84
C ARG A 136 10.01 2.36 -10.95
N TYR A 137 8.75 2.59 -10.65
CA TYR A 137 7.94 1.67 -9.85
C TYR A 137 7.78 0.32 -10.53
N LEU A 138 7.52 0.30 -11.83
CA LEU A 138 7.42 -0.96 -12.57
C LEU A 138 8.73 -1.75 -12.62
N ASN A 139 9.88 -1.08 -12.69
CA ASN A 139 11.19 -1.72 -12.62
C ASN A 139 11.45 -2.30 -11.22
N GLN A 140 11.08 -1.59 -10.16
CA GLN A 140 11.12 -2.08 -8.79
C GLN A 140 10.20 -3.31 -8.62
N ALA A 141 8.98 -3.25 -9.13
CA ALA A 141 8.01 -4.35 -9.05
C ALA A 141 8.49 -5.61 -9.76
N ARG A 142 9.04 -5.48 -10.99
CA ARG A 142 9.63 -6.60 -11.72
C ARG A 142 10.80 -7.20 -10.96
N PHE A 143 11.73 -6.37 -10.50
CA PHE A 143 12.87 -6.81 -9.71
C PHE A 143 12.43 -7.56 -8.44
N ALA A 144 11.43 -7.06 -7.73
CA ALA A 144 10.93 -7.71 -6.52
C ALA A 144 10.27 -9.07 -6.83
N ALA A 145 9.44 -9.15 -7.88
CA ALA A 145 8.80 -10.39 -8.30
C ALA A 145 9.83 -11.44 -8.78
N GLU A 146 10.80 -11.04 -9.58
CA GLU A 146 11.90 -11.91 -10.05
C GLU A 146 12.73 -12.44 -8.88
N THR A 147 13.11 -11.57 -7.93
CA THR A 147 13.87 -11.96 -6.73
C THR A 147 13.12 -12.99 -5.89
N LEU A 148 11.79 -12.88 -5.83
CA LEU A 148 10.92 -13.79 -5.10
C LEU A 148 10.48 -15.00 -5.93
N ASN A 149 10.93 -15.12 -7.18
CA ASN A 149 10.54 -16.16 -8.14
C ASN A 149 9.02 -16.27 -8.31
N LEU A 150 8.36 -15.11 -8.49
CA LEU A 150 6.91 -15.00 -8.68
C LEU A 150 6.59 -14.57 -10.11
N ASP A 151 5.72 -15.33 -10.79
CA ASP A 151 5.22 -15.01 -12.12
C ASP A 151 4.10 -13.97 -12.02
N ILE A 152 4.45 -12.71 -12.20
CA ILE A 152 3.55 -11.54 -12.14
C ILE A 152 3.80 -10.68 -13.37
N GLU A 153 2.72 -10.32 -14.08
CA GLU A 153 2.79 -9.39 -15.20
C GLU A 153 2.79 -7.93 -14.68
N PHE A 154 3.70 -7.08 -15.21
CA PHE A 154 3.70 -5.64 -14.94
C PHE A 154 3.71 -4.86 -16.26
N GLN A 155 2.72 -3.97 -16.41
CA GLN A 155 2.52 -3.20 -17.64
C GLN A 155 2.48 -1.71 -17.35
N LYS A 156 3.16 -0.92 -18.20
CA LYS A 156 2.99 0.54 -18.20
C LYS A 156 1.66 0.87 -18.85
N LEU A 157 0.72 1.39 -18.06
CA LEU A 157 -0.61 1.74 -18.51
C LEU A 157 -1.18 2.88 -17.67
N SER A 158 -1.79 3.86 -18.31
CA SER A 158 -2.58 4.87 -17.62
C SER A 158 -3.86 4.27 -17.04
N LEU A 159 -4.26 4.72 -15.85
CA LEU A 159 -5.53 4.33 -15.27
C LEU A 159 -6.73 4.73 -16.14
N TYR A 160 -6.56 5.79 -16.94
CA TYR A 160 -7.57 6.24 -17.88
C TYR A 160 -7.73 5.31 -19.09
N ASP A 161 -6.82 4.38 -19.29
CA ASP A 161 -6.83 3.42 -20.40
C ASP A 161 -7.01 1.96 -19.92
N VAL A 162 -7.28 1.76 -18.62
CA VAL A 162 -7.35 0.42 -18.03
C VAL A 162 -8.45 -0.45 -18.65
N ASP A 163 -9.50 0.14 -19.18
CA ASP A 163 -10.57 -0.57 -19.90
C ASP A 163 -10.13 -1.14 -21.26
N SER A 164 -8.99 -0.72 -21.81
CA SER A 164 -8.38 -1.34 -23.00
C SER A 164 -7.83 -2.75 -22.76
N LEU A 165 -7.61 -3.12 -21.51
CA LEU A 165 -7.15 -4.46 -21.14
C LEU A 165 -8.19 -5.51 -21.58
N PRO A 166 -7.75 -6.70 -22.05
CA PRO A 166 -8.69 -7.76 -22.42
C PRO A 166 -9.35 -8.40 -21.19
N GLY A 167 -10.63 -8.72 -21.30
CA GLY A 167 -11.40 -9.44 -20.26
C GLY A 167 -11.65 -8.63 -18.99
N GLN A 168 -12.03 -9.34 -17.96
CA GLN A 168 -12.27 -8.84 -16.61
C GLN A 168 -11.44 -9.65 -15.61
N PHE A 169 -11.36 -9.18 -14.36
CA PHE A 169 -10.62 -9.81 -13.28
C PHE A 169 -11.54 -10.13 -12.11
N ASP A 170 -11.27 -11.24 -11.44
CA ASP A 170 -12.02 -11.64 -10.24
C ASP A 170 -11.84 -10.66 -9.10
N TYR A 171 -10.64 -10.07 -9.00
CA TYR A 171 -10.30 -9.02 -8.03
C TYR A 171 -9.62 -7.86 -8.71
N VAL A 172 -10.10 -6.66 -8.41
CA VAL A 172 -9.45 -5.40 -8.83
C VAL A 172 -9.08 -4.61 -7.59
N LEU A 173 -7.81 -4.20 -7.50
CA LEU A 173 -7.32 -3.31 -6.47
C LEU A 173 -7.22 -1.89 -7.03
N PHE A 174 -7.76 -0.94 -6.29
CA PHE A 174 -7.69 0.49 -6.58
C PHE A 174 -7.29 1.23 -5.29
N LEU A 175 -6.00 1.11 -4.94
CA LEU A 175 -5.48 1.44 -3.61
C LEU A 175 -4.52 2.61 -3.65
N GLY A 176 -4.82 3.69 -2.92
CA GLY A 176 -3.91 4.82 -2.76
C GLY A 176 -3.74 5.70 -4.00
N VAL A 177 -4.63 5.61 -4.98
CA VAL A 177 -4.48 6.27 -6.29
C VAL A 177 -5.54 7.34 -6.56
N PHE A 178 -6.74 7.15 -6.05
CA PHE A 178 -7.93 7.95 -6.38
C PHE A 178 -7.71 9.46 -6.24
N TYR A 179 -7.09 9.88 -5.16
CA TYR A 179 -6.83 11.29 -4.86
C TYR A 179 -5.71 11.92 -5.72
N HIS A 180 -4.90 11.10 -6.40
CA HIS A 180 -3.88 11.55 -7.35
C HIS A 180 -4.44 11.80 -8.77
N LEU A 181 -5.71 11.51 -8.99
CA LEU A 181 -6.30 11.58 -10.33
C LEU A 181 -7.00 12.91 -10.58
N ARG A 182 -6.75 13.50 -11.75
CA ARG A 182 -7.47 14.70 -12.20
C ARG A 182 -8.93 14.40 -12.53
N TYR A 183 -9.22 13.20 -13.03
CA TYR A 183 -10.54 12.70 -13.40
C TYR A 183 -10.85 11.39 -12.64
N PRO A 184 -11.02 11.46 -11.31
CA PRO A 184 -11.09 10.25 -10.48
C PRO A 184 -12.30 9.37 -10.78
N LEU A 185 -13.47 9.95 -11.10
CA LEU A 185 -14.66 9.17 -11.42
C LEU A 185 -14.50 8.42 -12.76
N LEU A 186 -13.90 9.04 -13.79
CA LEU A 186 -13.62 8.37 -15.05
C LEU A 186 -12.74 7.12 -14.85
N ALA A 187 -11.69 7.25 -14.04
CA ALA A 187 -10.81 6.11 -13.74
C ALA A 187 -11.52 5.02 -12.94
N LEU A 188 -12.38 5.42 -11.99
CA LEU A 188 -13.17 4.49 -11.20
C LEU A 188 -14.16 3.71 -12.07
N ASP A 189 -14.88 4.38 -12.97
CA ASP A 189 -15.83 3.75 -13.90
C ASP A 189 -15.13 2.74 -14.81
N ARG A 190 -13.92 3.07 -15.29
CA ARG A 190 -13.10 2.15 -16.09
C ARG A 190 -12.60 0.96 -15.29
N ALA A 191 -12.22 1.16 -14.02
CA ALA A 191 -11.85 0.07 -13.11
C ALA A 191 -13.04 -0.87 -12.83
N VAL A 192 -14.26 -0.31 -12.66
CA VAL A 192 -15.49 -1.09 -12.49
C VAL A 192 -15.76 -1.98 -13.70
N LYS A 193 -15.56 -1.48 -14.94
CA LYS A 193 -15.70 -2.29 -16.16
C LYS A 193 -14.76 -3.50 -16.19
N LYS A 194 -13.62 -3.44 -15.47
CA LYS A 194 -12.67 -4.56 -15.36
C LYS A 194 -12.95 -5.51 -14.20
N THR A 195 -13.95 -5.24 -13.38
CA THR A 195 -14.27 -6.00 -12.19
C THR A 195 -15.36 -7.03 -12.46
N ALA A 196 -15.01 -8.31 -12.45
CA ALA A 196 -16.00 -9.40 -12.51
C ALA A 196 -16.52 -9.78 -11.12
N GLY A 197 -15.67 -9.78 -10.11
CA GLY A 197 -15.99 -10.19 -8.75
C GLY A 197 -15.97 -9.03 -7.76
N LYS A 198 -14.81 -8.72 -7.18
CA LYS A 198 -14.67 -7.68 -6.16
C LYS A 198 -13.70 -6.58 -6.57
N LEU A 199 -14.05 -5.35 -6.23
CA LEU A 199 -13.16 -4.21 -6.25
C LEU A 199 -12.83 -3.81 -4.81
N VAL A 200 -11.54 -3.76 -4.46
CA VAL A 200 -11.06 -3.25 -3.18
C VAL A 200 -10.54 -1.84 -3.42
N PHE A 201 -11.22 -0.88 -2.81
CA PHE A 201 -10.92 0.54 -2.96
C PHE A 201 -10.33 1.10 -1.69
N GLN A 202 -9.28 1.92 -1.82
CA GLN A 202 -8.72 2.70 -0.71
C GLN A 202 -8.40 4.12 -1.17
N SER A 203 -8.80 5.10 -0.37
CA SER A 203 -8.51 6.50 -0.60
C SER A 203 -8.22 7.23 0.70
N MET A 204 -7.31 8.18 0.66
CA MET A 204 -7.17 9.18 1.72
C MET A 204 -8.50 9.87 1.95
N LEU A 205 -8.86 10.09 3.21
CA LEU A 205 -10.06 10.82 3.62
C LEU A 205 -9.71 12.07 4.42
N ARG A 206 -10.55 13.10 4.30
CA ARG A 206 -10.53 14.28 5.17
C ARG A 206 -11.95 14.72 5.49
N GLY A 207 -12.12 15.45 6.57
CA GLY A 207 -13.43 15.92 7.03
C GLY A 207 -14.15 14.88 7.87
N SER A 208 -15.48 14.81 7.74
CA SER A 208 -16.32 13.94 8.57
C SER A 208 -16.17 12.46 8.21
N GLU A 209 -16.04 11.63 9.25
CA GLU A 209 -16.07 10.16 9.15
C GLU A 209 -17.49 9.60 9.38
N GLN A 210 -18.47 10.46 9.68
CA GLN A 210 -19.85 10.05 9.90
C GLN A 210 -20.51 9.68 8.58
N GLU A 211 -21.34 8.64 8.64
CA GLU A 211 -22.16 8.22 7.51
C GLU A 211 -23.22 9.27 7.18
N PHE A 212 -23.54 9.39 5.91
CA PHE A 212 -24.64 10.18 5.40
C PHE A 212 -25.59 9.27 4.63
N VAL A 213 -26.88 9.33 5.00
CA VAL A 213 -27.93 8.59 4.27
C VAL A 213 -28.45 9.48 3.16
N PRO A 214 -28.16 9.18 1.88
CA PRO A 214 -28.62 10.04 0.79
C PRO A 214 -30.13 9.97 0.62
N GLN A 215 -30.73 11.13 0.35
CA GLN A 215 -32.14 11.21 -0.05
C GLN A 215 -32.28 10.91 -1.55
N PRO A 216 -33.47 10.46 -1.99
CA PRO A 216 -33.75 10.26 -3.41
C PRO A 216 -33.69 11.54 -4.23
N ASP A 217 -34.04 12.67 -3.61
CA ASP A 217 -34.01 14.01 -4.18
C ASP A 217 -33.79 15.05 -3.07
N TYR A 218 -33.26 16.20 -3.43
CA TYR A 218 -33.03 17.34 -2.53
C TYR A 218 -33.81 18.56 -3.06
N ASP A 219 -34.53 19.25 -2.15
CA ASP A 219 -35.21 20.49 -2.49
C ASP A 219 -34.20 21.56 -2.92
N PHE A 220 -34.45 22.21 -4.05
CA PHE A 220 -33.61 23.28 -4.60
C PHE A 220 -33.36 24.43 -3.62
N TRP A 221 -34.34 24.69 -2.74
CA TRP A 221 -34.29 25.78 -1.77
C TRP A 221 -33.63 25.37 -0.44
N ASP A 222 -33.44 24.08 -0.17
CA ASP A 222 -32.75 23.58 1.02
C ASP A 222 -31.23 23.66 0.86
N LYS A 223 -30.70 24.90 0.98
CA LYS A 223 -29.26 25.14 0.94
C LYS A 223 -28.54 24.66 2.22
N ALA A 224 -29.28 24.46 3.31
CA ALA A 224 -28.70 24.09 4.59
C ALA A 224 -28.11 22.67 4.59
N ILE A 225 -28.62 21.79 3.73
CA ILE A 225 -28.13 20.41 3.58
C ILE A 225 -26.62 20.38 3.26
N PHE A 226 -26.12 21.33 2.44
CA PHE A 226 -24.73 21.40 2.05
C PHE A 226 -23.79 21.87 3.17
N SER A 227 -24.34 22.39 4.28
CA SER A 227 -23.59 22.81 5.45
C SER A 227 -23.42 21.69 6.48
N GLN A 228 -24.03 20.54 6.27
CA GLN A 228 -23.84 19.37 7.13
C GLN A 228 -22.43 18.80 6.93
N SER A 229 -21.68 18.60 8.02
CA SER A 229 -20.30 18.16 7.97
C SER A 229 -20.12 16.79 7.31
N ASN A 230 -21.13 15.93 7.38
CA ASN A 230 -21.16 14.60 6.80
C ASN A 230 -21.81 14.55 5.41
N PHE A 231 -22.27 15.69 4.84
CA PHE A 231 -22.75 15.70 3.46
C PHE A 231 -21.63 15.25 2.51
N PRO A 232 -21.90 14.43 1.49
CA PRO A 232 -20.90 13.95 0.54
C PRO A 232 -20.16 15.10 -0.13
N CYS A 233 -18.85 15.17 0.06
CA CYS A 233 -18.01 16.19 -0.57
C CYS A 233 -16.61 15.66 -0.88
N ALA A 234 -15.90 16.37 -1.76
CA ALA A 234 -14.49 16.19 -2.03
C ALA A 234 -13.80 17.55 -1.99
N TYR A 235 -12.70 17.63 -1.24
CA TYR A 235 -11.90 18.84 -1.12
C TYR A 235 -10.92 18.91 -2.30
N PHE A 236 -11.05 19.95 -3.09
CA PHE A 236 -10.12 20.23 -4.19
C PHE A 236 -8.82 20.82 -3.65
N ILE A 237 -7.69 20.23 -4.06
CA ILE A 237 -6.35 20.70 -3.70
C ILE A 237 -5.77 21.48 -4.89
N GLU A 238 -5.67 22.80 -4.75
CA GLU A 238 -5.22 23.67 -5.83
C GLU A 238 -3.71 23.55 -6.10
N ASN A 239 -2.91 23.41 -5.04
CA ASN A 239 -1.44 23.40 -5.17
C ASN A 239 -0.85 22.05 -4.75
N SER A 240 -0.58 21.85 -3.46
CA SER A 240 -0.02 20.62 -2.93
C SER A 240 -0.57 20.29 -1.55
N TYR A 241 -0.59 19.01 -1.21
CA TYR A 241 -0.94 18.51 0.11
C TYR A 241 0.12 17.50 0.56
N SER A 242 0.67 17.69 1.77
CA SER A 242 1.79 16.88 2.31
C SER A 242 3.02 16.86 1.38
N ALA A 243 3.36 18.02 0.81
CA ALA A 243 4.45 18.21 -0.16
C ALA A 243 4.28 17.41 -1.48
N ASP A 244 3.09 16.87 -1.74
CA ASP A 244 2.76 16.16 -2.97
C ASP A 244 1.79 16.99 -3.82
N TYR A 245 2.25 17.42 -4.98
CA TYR A 245 1.49 18.21 -5.96
C TYR A 245 0.55 17.36 -6.83
N THR A 246 0.60 16.04 -6.71
CA THR A 246 -0.28 15.14 -7.46
C THR A 246 -1.61 14.88 -6.77
N ASN A 247 -1.82 15.38 -5.55
CA ASN A 247 -3.09 15.31 -4.84
C ASN A 247 -4.09 16.31 -5.44
N TRP A 248 -5.21 15.82 -5.99
CA TRP A 248 -6.25 16.64 -6.62
C TRP A 248 -7.53 16.76 -5.82
N PHE A 249 -8.05 15.63 -5.32
CA PHE A 249 -9.33 15.57 -4.62
C PHE A 249 -9.24 14.62 -3.44
N ILE A 250 -9.56 15.11 -2.24
CA ILE A 250 -9.63 14.27 -1.06
C ILE A 250 -11.09 14.24 -0.60
N PRO A 251 -11.80 13.12 -0.70
CA PRO A 251 -13.19 13.03 -0.25
C PRO A 251 -13.30 12.96 1.28
N ASN A 252 -14.49 13.31 1.82
CA ASN A 252 -14.89 12.79 3.11
C ASN A 252 -15.43 11.35 2.95
N ARG A 253 -15.71 10.64 4.05
CA ARG A 253 -16.21 9.26 4.01
C ARG A 253 -17.44 9.14 3.11
N SER A 254 -18.44 9.96 3.35
CA SER A 254 -19.70 9.91 2.59
C SER A 254 -19.52 10.26 1.11
N GLY A 255 -18.57 11.15 0.80
CA GLY A 255 -18.17 11.47 -0.58
C GLY A 255 -17.56 10.26 -1.29
N ALA A 256 -16.61 9.56 -0.66
CA ALA A 256 -16.03 8.34 -1.20
C ALA A 256 -17.11 7.28 -1.46
N GLU A 257 -17.97 7.03 -0.47
CA GLU A 257 -19.08 6.08 -0.58
C GLU A 257 -20.08 6.45 -1.68
N ALA A 258 -20.41 7.75 -1.81
CA ALA A 258 -21.31 8.24 -2.86
C ALA A 258 -20.70 8.03 -4.26
N MET A 259 -19.40 8.30 -4.43
CA MET A 259 -18.70 8.09 -5.68
C MET A 259 -18.63 6.60 -6.06
N LEU A 260 -18.33 5.71 -5.10
CA LEU A 260 -18.38 4.25 -5.31
C LEU A 260 -19.78 3.79 -5.78
N ARG A 261 -20.83 4.24 -5.09
CA ARG A 261 -22.20 3.90 -5.47
C ARG A 261 -22.61 4.48 -6.82
N SER A 262 -22.16 5.68 -7.17
CA SER A 262 -22.44 6.32 -8.46
C SER A 262 -21.80 5.58 -9.63
N SER A 263 -20.63 4.98 -9.42
CA SER A 263 -19.95 4.16 -10.44
C SER A 263 -20.52 2.72 -10.54
N GLY A 264 -21.68 2.45 -9.96
CA GLY A 264 -22.36 1.15 -10.07
C GLY A 264 -21.82 0.08 -9.12
N LEU A 265 -21.17 0.47 -8.03
CA LEU A 265 -20.71 -0.45 -7.01
C LEU A 265 -21.67 -0.54 -5.82
N GLU A 266 -21.77 -1.72 -5.24
CA GLU A 266 -22.35 -1.97 -3.92
C GLU A 266 -21.22 -2.16 -2.91
N ILE A 267 -21.26 -1.43 -1.80
CA ILE A 267 -20.31 -1.57 -0.71
C ILE A 267 -20.74 -2.76 0.14
N VAL A 268 -19.94 -3.82 0.17
CA VAL A 268 -20.22 -5.06 0.92
C VAL A 268 -19.30 -5.22 2.14
N GLY A 269 -18.32 -4.35 2.32
CA GLY A 269 -17.44 -4.36 3.47
C GLY A 269 -16.66 -3.06 3.64
N HIS A 270 -16.31 -2.73 4.90
CA HIS A 270 -15.54 -1.56 5.29
C HIS A 270 -14.56 -1.97 6.39
N PRO A 271 -13.42 -2.61 6.03
CA PRO A 271 -12.51 -3.23 6.99
C PRO A 271 -11.71 -2.25 7.84
N GLU A 272 -11.55 -1.00 7.37
CA GLU A 272 -10.93 0.11 8.09
C GLU A 272 -11.37 1.45 7.49
N ALA A 273 -11.08 2.57 8.15
CA ALA A 273 -11.64 3.88 7.85
C ALA A 273 -11.51 4.35 6.38
N GLU A 274 -10.44 3.98 5.70
CA GLU A 274 -10.11 4.42 4.34
C GLU A 274 -10.29 3.32 3.27
N THR A 275 -10.80 2.12 3.62
CA THR A 275 -10.86 0.98 2.70
C THR A 275 -12.26 0.39 2.59
N TRP A 276 -12.74 0.17 1.38
CA TRP A 276 -14.02 -0.46 1.08
C TRP A 276 -13.85 -1.68 0.20
N ILE A 277 -14.69 -2.69 0.44
CA ILE A 277 -14.85 -3.87 -0.39
C ILE A 277 -16.15 -3.72 -1.13
N CYS A 278 -16.08 -3.73 -2.45
CA CYS A 278 -17.21 -3.46 -3.33
C CYS A 278 -17.42 -4.62 -4.31
N VAL A 279 -18.68 -4.77 -4.75
CA VAL A 279 -19.05 -5.65 -5.86
C VAL A 279 -19.82 -4.85 -6.92
N PRO A 280 -19.68 -5.16 -8.22
CA PRO A 280 -20.49 -4.54 -9.25
C PRO A 280 -21.98 -4.85 -9.03
N ARG A 281 -22.85 -3.84 -9.18
CA ARG A 281 -24.31 -4.04 -9.16
C ARG A 281 -24.78 -4.63 -10.48
N SER A 282 -25.71 -5.56 -10.41
CA SER A 282 -26.33 -6.18 -11.58
C SER A 282 -27.28 -5.24 -12.35
N ALA A 283 -27.72 -4.15 -11.72
CA ALA A 283 -28.60 -3.16 -12.33
C ALA A 283 -28.21 -1.75 -11.87
N HIS A 284 -28.11 -0.83 -12.84
CA HIS A 284 -27.77 0.57 -12.60
C HIS A 284 -28.99 1.39 -12.21
N ARG A 285 -28.73 2.50 -11.52
CA ARG A 285 -29.69 3.57 -11.35
C ARG A 285 -30.13 4.04 -12.75
N ASN A 286 -31.39 3.77 -13.12
CA ASN A 286 -32.00 4.10 -14.42
C ASN A 286 -31.40 3.41 -15.67
N GLY A 287 -30.60 2.34 -15.52
CA GLY A 287 -30.07 1.59 -16.65
C GLY A 287 -29.04 2.32 -17.52
N ARG A 288 -28.42 3.39 -16.99
CA ARG A 288 -27.43 4.20 -17.73
C ARG A 288 -26.20 4.51 -16.88
N TYR A 289 -25.02 4.19 -17.40
CA TYR A 289 -23.79 4.86 -17.00
C TYR A 289 -23.70 6.18 -17.76
N ILE A 290 -23.51 7.29 -17.05
CA ILE A 290 -23.27 8.59 -17.70
C ILE A 290 -22.07 8.49 -18.66
N THR A 291 -21.03 7.76 -18.27
CA THR A 291 -19.83 7.54 -19.08
C THR A 291 -20.09 6.80 -20.38
N ASP A 292 -21.04 5.88 -20.45
CA ASP A 292 -21.37 5.20 -21.71
C ASP A 292 -22.10 6.16 -22.69
N LEU A 293 -22.90 7.08 -22.15
CA LEU A 293 -23.57 8.10 -22.97
C LEU A 293 -22.64 9.21 -23.46
N GLU A 294 -21.67 9.61 -22.61
CA GLU A 294 -20.74 10.69 -22.96
C GLU A 294 -19.58 10.22 -23.86
N LEU A 295 -19.13 8.96 -23.70
CA LEU A 295 -18.00 8.42 -24.45
C LEU A 295 -18.39 7.80 -25.79
N ASP A 296 -19.63 7.34 -25.97
CA ASP A 296 -20.13 6.80 -27.23
C ASP A 296 -20.84 7.84 -28.11
N GLY A 297 -20.95 9.08 -27.63
CA GLY A 297 -21.57 10.17 -28.36
C GLY A 297 -23.10 10.08 -28.47
N SER A 298 -23.76 9.35 -27.56
CA SER A 298 -25.21 9.17 -27.53
C SER A 298 -25.97 10.24 -26.72
N LEU A 299 -25.30 11.33 -26.29
CA LEU A 299 -25.89 12.53 -25.71
C LEU A 299 -26.11 13.60 -26.75
#